data_9e3e23d9bf268a2621e901f7a9dab755
#
_entry.id   9e3e23d9bf268a2621e901f7a9dab755
#
_cell.length_a   1.000
_cell.length_b   1.000
_cell.length_c   1.000
_cell.angle_alpha   90.00
_cell.angle_beta   90.00
_cell.angle_gamma   90.00
#
_symmetry.space_group_name_H-M   'P 1'
#
loop_
_entity.id
_entity.type
_entity.pdbx_description
1 polymer ?
#
loop_
_entity_poly.entity_id
_entity_poly.type
_entity_poly.pdbx_seq_one_letter_code
_entity_poly.pdbx_strand_id
1 'polypeptide(L)'
;TGNADYTPEGSLLGHLLIGCEMIDEACNKLDLQNDENKDKILLLKHLLASHHGKQEYGAITVPQLPEAIMLNRIDMIDAEMYQCEHALEDQSNGTFTDRIFGLNNTRLYKPL
;
A
#
# COMPACT_ATOMS: atom_id res chain seq x y z
N THR A 1 -2.15 1.15 -10.58
CA THR A 1 -2.85 2.36 -10.97
C THR A 1 -4.35 2.16 -10.94
N GLY A 2 -5.10 3.25 -10.99
CA GLY A 2 -6.56 3.21 -10.87
C GLY A 2 -7.28 2.46 -11.98
N ASN A 3 -6.63 2.16 -13.10
CA ASN A 3 -7.27 1.47 -14.21
C ASN A 3 -7.65 0.02 -13.89
N ALA A 4 -6.94 -0.63 -12.98
CA ALA A 4 -7.23 -2.01 -12.60
C ALA A 4 -8.60 -2.13 -11.92
N ASP A 5 -9.09 -1.08 -11.25
CA ASP A 5 -10.39 -1.07 -10.58
C ASP A 5 -11.56 -1.14 -11.54
N TYR A 6 -11.34 -0.79 -12.79
CA TYR A 6 -12.41 -0.73 -13.80
C TYR A 6 -12.48 -1.97 -14.67
N THR A 7 -11.58 -2.95 -14.48
CA THR A 7 -11.67 -4.23 -15.19
C THR A 7 -12.52 -5.22 -14.40
N PRO A 8 -13.17 -6.18 -15.07
CA PRO A 8 -13.89 -7.24 -14.35
C PRO A 8 -13.00 -7.99 -13.37
N GLU A 9 -11.77 -8.32 -13.78
CA GLU A 9 -10.81 -9.03 -12.94
C GLU A 9 -10.44 -8.19 -11.72
N GLY A 10 -10.14 -6.90 -11.90
CA GLY A 10 -9.79 -6.00 -10.80
C GLY A 10 -10.93 -5.83 -9.81
N SER A 11 -12.16 -5.77 -10.30
CA SER A 11 -13.35 -5.60 -9.48
C SER A 11 -13.71 -6.86 -8.71
N LEU A 12 -13.63 -8.02 -9.36
CA LEU A 12 -14.05 -9.29 -8.76
C LEU A 12 -12.99 -9.97 -7.90
N LEU A 13 -11.72 -9.81 -8.25
CA LEU A 13 -10.61 -10.49 -7.55
C LEU A 13 -9.78 -9.54 -6.70
N GLY A 14 -9.77 -8.25 -7.03
CA GLY A 14 -8.92 -7.27 -6.36
C GLY A 14 -7.49 -7.25 -6.90
N HIS A 15 -6.83 -6.10 -6.79
CA HIS A 15 -5.46 -5.93 -7.32
C HIS A 15 -4.44 -6.83 -6.67
N LEU A 16 -4.56 -7.07 -5.36
CA LEU A 16 -3.55 -7.80 -4.62
C LEU A 16 -3.53 -9.27 -5.03
N LEU A 17 -4.71 -9.86 -5.24
CA LEU A 17 -4.80 -11.24 -5.71
C LEU A 17 -4.24 -11.36 -7.14
N ILE A 18 -4.63 -10.46 -8.02
CA ILE A 18 -4.11 -10.41 -9.39
C ILE A 18 -2.59 -10.23 -9.38
N GLY A 19 -2.08 -9.36 -8.52
CA GLY A 19 -0.64 -9.15 -8.36
C GLY A 19 0.08 -10.42 -7.94
N CYS A 20 -0.48 -11.20 -7.03
CA CYS A 20 0.09 -12.48 -6.62
C CYS A 20 0.11 -13.48 -7.80
N GLU A 21 -0.94 -13.52 -8.60
CA GLU A 21 -0.99 -14.35 -9.79
C GLU A 21 0.06 -13.92 -10.82
N MET A 22 0.28 -12.63 -10.98
CA MET A 22 1.32 -12.09 -11.86
C MET A 22 2.72 -12.49 -11.41
N ILE A 23 2.96 -12.54 -10.10
CA ILE A 23 4.23 -13.01 -9.55
C ILE A 23 4.46 -14.48 -9.93
N ASP A 24 3.44 -15.32 -9.76
CA ASP A 24 3.55 -16.73 -10.12
C ASP A 24 3.80 -16.90 -11.62
N GLU A 25 3.11 -16.15 -12.46
CA GLU A 25 3.28 -16.20 -13.91
C GLU A 25 4.69 -15.77 -14.34
N ALA A 26 5.19 -14.67 -13.77
CA ALA A 26 6.53 -14.19 -14.04
C ALA A 26 7.59 -15.21 -13.60
N CYS A 27 7.43 -15.82 -12.45
CA CYS A 27 8.35 -16.83 -11.94
C CYS A 27 8.34 -18.08 -12.83
N ASN A 28 7.19 -18.47 -13.36
CA ASN A 28 7.11 -19.57 -14.33
C ASN A 28 7.88 -19.24 -15.62
N LYS A 29 7.67 -18.06 -16.16
CA LYS A 29 8.34 -17.62 -17.39
C LYS A 29 9.86 -17.55 -17.24
N LEU A 30 10.33 -17.20 -16.05
CA LEU A 30 11.76 -17.08 -15.75
C LEU A 30 12.37 -18.38 -15.22
N ASP A 31 11.59 -19.47 -15.19
CA ASP A 31 12.01 -20.77 -14.66
C ASP A 31 12.50 -20.71 -13.21
N LEU A 32 11.79 -19.93 -12.38
CA LEU A 32 12.11 -19.75 -10.97
C LEU A 32 11.21 -20.60 -10.04
N GLN A 33 10.21 -21.28 -10.56
CA GLN A 33 9.31 -22.12 -9.77
C GLN A 33 9.98 -23.46 -9.44
N ASN A 34 10.82 -23.45 -8.43
CA ASN A 34 11.53 -24.64 -7.94
C ASN A 34 11.62 -24.59 -6.42
N ASP A 35 12.06 -25.69 -5.81
CA ASP A 35 12.10 -25.82 -4.35
C ASP A 35 13.04 -24.79 -3.70
N GLU A 36 14.11 -24.42 -4.38
CA GLU A 36 15.05 -23.41 -3.87
C GLU A 36 14.41 -22.04 -3.70
N ASN A 37 13.51 -21.67 -4.62
CA ASN A 37 12.88 -20.35 -4.63
C ASN A 37 11.49 -20.33 -4.00
N LYS A 38 10.94 -21.48 -3.67
CA LYS A 38 9.56 -21.62 -3.20
C LYS A 38 9.23 -20.69 -2.04
N ASP A 39 10.09 -20.67 -1.04
CA ASP A 39 9.89 -19.84 0.14
C ASP A 39 10.02 -18.35 -0.20
N LYS A 40 11.01 -17.98 -1.01
CA LYS A 40 11.21 -16.59 -1.44
C LYS A 40 10.01 -16.06 -2.22
N ILE A 41 9.41 -16.88 -3.07
CA ILE A 41 8.21 -16.51 -3.82
C ILE A 41 7.02 -16.30 -2.88
N LEU A 42 6.86 -17.18 -1.90
CA LEU A 42 5.83 -17.03 -0.89
C LEU A 42 5.99 -15.73 -0.10
N LEU A 43 7.21 -15.40 0.34
CA LEU A 43 7.48 -14.17 1.07
C LEU A 43 7.21 -12.95 0.22
N LEU A 44 7.57 -12.97 -1.07
CA LEU A 44 7.29 -11.87 -1.98
C LEU A 44 5.79 -11.64 -2.14
N LYS A 45 5.02 -12.71 -2.29
CA LYS A 45 3.56 -12.60 -2.36
C LYS A 45 2.97 -12.07 -1.06
N HIS A 46 3.53 -12.45 0.08
CA HIS A 46 3.11 -11.90 1.37
C HIS A 46 3.34 -10.40 1.45
N LEU A 47 4.50 -9.90 1.00
CA LEU A 47 4.78 -8.46 0.97
C LEU A 47 3.69 -7.72 0.20
N LEU A 48 3.32 -8.24 -0.97
CA LEU A 48 2.27 -7.63 -1.78
C LEU A 48 0.91 -7.71 -1.08
N ALA A 49 0.54 -8.89 -0.58
CA ALA A 49 -0.78 -9.13 0.01
C ALA A 49 -1.01 -8.34 1.29
N SER A 50 0.05 -7.95 2.00
CA SER A 50 -0.04 -7.30 3.31
C SER A 50 0.35 -5.83 3.33
N HIS A 51 0.82 -5.25 2.21
CA HIS A 51 1.43 -3.92 2.26
C HIS A 51 0.47 -2.80 2.66
N HIS A 52 -0.84 -2.95 2.50
CA HIS A 52 -1.82 -1.98 3.00
C HIS A 52 -2.01 -2.06 4.53
N GLY A 53 -1.47 -3.06 5.19
CA GLY A 53 -1.41 -3.21 6.63
C GLY A 53 -2.66 -3.77 7.28
N LYS A 54 -3.84 -3.28 6.93
CA LYS A 54 -5.11 -3.71 7.49
C LYS A 54 -6.06 -4.16 6.41
N GLN A 55 -6.87 -5.18 6.71
CA GLN A 55 -7.86 -5.68 5.76
C GLN A 55 -8.86 -4.59 5.35
N GLU A 56 -9.25 -3.72 6.27
CA GLU A 56 -10.13 -2.59 6.00
C GLU A 56 -9.53 -1.56 5.03
N TYR A 57 -8.18 -1.56 4.86
CA TYR A 57 -7.48 -0.74 3.88
C TYR A 57 -7.17 -1.50 2.59
N GLY A 58 -7.71 -2.71 2.44
CA GLY A 58 -7.57 -3.51 1.22
C GLY A 58 -6.50 -4.59 1.27
N ALA A 59 -5.82 -4.78 2.39
CA ALA A 59 -4.86 -5.88 2.52
C ALA A 59 -5.58 -7.22 2.59
N ILE A 60 -5.04 -8.24 1.94
CA ILE A 60 -5.55 -9.60 2.03
C ILE A 60 -5.24 -10.18 3.41
N THR A 61 -4.07 -9.85 3.94
CA THR A 61 -3.62 -10.27 5.26
C THR A 61 -2.80 -9.15 5.91
N VAL A 62 -2.59 -9.24 7.22
CA VAL A 62 -1.73 -8.27 7.92
C VAL A 62 -0.25 -8.66 7.75
N PRO A 63 0.67 -7.68 7.84
CA PRO A 63 2.10 -7.97 7.75
C PRO A 63 2.56 -8.88 8.88
N GLN A 64 3.28 -9.94 8.53
CA GLN A 64 3.74 -10.96 9.47
C GLN A 64 5.24 -11.24 9.36
N LEU A 65 5.97 -10.36 8.68
CA LEU A 65 7.42 -10.39 8.55
C LEU A 65 7.98 -9.02 8.88
N PRO A 66 9.19 -8.91 9.43
CA PRO A 66 9.82 -7.61 9.66
C PRO A 66 9.83 -6.73 8.41
N GLU A 67 10.20 -7.29 7.26
CA GLU A 67 10.26 -6.58 5.99
C GLU A 67 8.87 -6.12 5.54
N ALA A 68 7.85 -6.92 5.78
CA ALA A 68 6.47 -6.57 5.44
C ALA A 68 5.96 -5.43 6.34
N ILE A 69 6.30 -5.46 7.62
CA ILE A 69 5.96 -4.39 8.56
C ILE A 69 6.64 -3.10 8.13
N MET A 70 7.93 -3.16 7.80
CA MET A 70 8.68 -1.99 7.34
C MET A 70 8.08 -1.41 6.07
N LEU A 71 7.76 -2.24 5.08
CA LEU A 71 7.16 -1.79 3.84
C LEU A 71 5.83 -1.08 4.09
N ASN A 72 4.99 -1.64 4.95
CA ASN A 72 3.73 -1.01 5.33
C ASN A 72 3.95 0.37 5.96
N ARG A 73 4.93 0.49 6.87
CA ARG A 73 5.20 1.77 7.55
C ARG A 73 5.75 2.82 6.59
N ILE A 74 6.61 2.43 5.66
CA ILE A 74 7.14 3.34 4.63
C ILE A 74 6.00 3.84 3.76
N ASP A 75 5.13 2.96 3.34
CA ASP A 75 3.96 3.31 2.52
C ASP A 75 3.02 4.26 3.26
N MET A 76 2.80 4.02 4.55
CA MET A 76 2.00 4.90 5.41
C MET A 76 2.62 6.28 5.56
N ILE A 77 3.94 6.35 5.77
CA ILE A 77 4.64 7.64 5.88
C ILE A 77 4.48 8.44 4.59
N ASP A 78 4.69 7.79 3.44
CA ASP A 78 4.55 8.44 2.14
C ASP A 78 3.15 9.00 1.94
N ALA A 79 2.13 8.19 2.24
CA ALA A 79 0.73 8.60 2.12
C ALA A 79 0.38 9.75 3.07
N GLU A 80 0.87 9.70 4.31
CA GLU A 80 0.60 10.75 5.30
C GLU A 80 1.31 12.05 4.93
N MET A 81 2.55 11.98 4.46
CA MET A 81 3.27 13.17 4.01
C MET A 81 2.60 13.82 2.80
N TYR A 82 2.10 13.02 1.87
CA TYR A 82 1.32 13.54 0.75
C TYR A 82 0.08 14.30 1.24
N GLN A 83 -0.65 13.74 2.21
CA GLN A 83 -1.83 14.40 2.78
C GLN A 83 -1.46 15.71 3.48
N CYS A 84 -0.35 15.74 4.21
CA CYS A 84 0.14 16.96 4.85
C CYS A 84 0.46 18.05 3.83
N GLU A 85 1.22 17.72 2.79
CA GLU A 85 1.59 18.65 1.75
C GLU A 85 0.35 19.21 1.05
N HIS A 86 -0.57 18.33 0.70
CA HIS A 86 -1.80 18.73 0.01
C HIS A 86 -2.68 19.63 0.87
N ALA A 87 -2.82 19.30 2.16
CA ALA A 87 -3.63 20.09 3.09
C ALA A 87 -3.06 21.49 3.33
N LEU A 88 -1.73 21.63 3.30
CA LEU A 88 -1.08 22.91 3.55
C LEU A 88 -0.89 23.77 2.30
N GLU A 89 -1.14 23.21 1.12
CA GLU A 89 -0.87 23.86 -0.16
C GLU A 89 -1.57 25.23 -0.28
N ASP A 90 -2.85 25.29 0.05
CA ASP A 90 -3.66 26.51 -0.05
C ASP A 90 -3.91 27.17 1.31
N GLN A 91 -3.27 26.67 2.37
CA GLN A 91 -3.48 27.19 3.71
C GLN A 91 -2.70 28.48 3.90
N SER A 92 -3.29 29.46 4.59
CA SER A 92 -2.62 30.72 4.92
C SER A 92 -1.57 30.51 5.99
N ASN A 93 -0.44 31.22 5.87
CA ASN A 93 0.62 31.17 6.87
C ASN A 93 0.11 31.63 8.24
N GLY A 94 0.55 30.97 9.29
CA GLY A 94 0.16 31.31 10.66
C GLY A 94 -1.23 30.80 11.05
N THR A 95 -1.81 29.90 10.29
CA THR A 95 -3.16 29.35 10.57
C THR A 95 -3.15 27.83 10.58
N PHE A 96 -4.21 27.26 11.17
CA PHE A 96 -4.44 25.82 11.20
C PHE A 96 -5.38 25.39 10.07
N THR A 97 -5.18 24.18 9.58
CA THR A 97 -6.14 23.53 8.70
C THR A 97 -7.39 23.08 9.49
N ASP A 98 -8.41 22.67 8.77
CA ASP A 98 -9.46 21.86 9.37
C ASP A 98 -8.90 20.49 9.78
N ARG A 99 -9.70 19.71 10.51
CA ARG A 99 -9.33 18.35 10.89
C ARG A 99 -9.22 17.48 9.65
N ILE A 100 -8.15 16.71 9.55
CA ILE A 100 -7.88 15.85 8.40
C ILE A 100 -8.17 14.42 8.79
N PHE A 101 -9.23 13.85 8.21
CA PHE A 101 -9.68 12.50 8.55
C PHE A 101 -8.57 11.45 8.38
N GLY A 102 -7.84 11.49 7.27
CA GLY A 102 -6.76 10.54 7.00
C GLY A 102 -5.54 10.69 7.90
N LEU A 103 -5.47 11.74 8.72
CA LEU A 103 -4.40 11.99 9.70
C LEU A 103 -4.95 11.95 11.12
N ASN A 104 -5.84 11.00 11.40
CA ASN A 104 -6.46 10.83 12.71
C ASN A 104 -7.15 12.09 13.21
N ASN A 105 -7.82 12.83 12.33
CA ASN A 105 -8.50 14.09 12.64
C ASN A 105 -7.57 15.16 13.20
N THR A 106 -6.31 15.13 12.81
CA THR A 106 -5.31 16.12 13.20
C THR A 106 -5.49 17.40 12.42
N ARG A 107 -5.32 18.54 13.07
CA ARG A 107 -5.22 19.85 12.44
C ARG A 107 -3.75 20.18 12.27
N LEU A 108 -3.36 20.68 11.11
CA LEU A 108 -1.98 21.04 10.84
C LEU A 108 -1.81 22.56 10.91
N TYR A 109 -0.74 23.00 11.53
CA TYR A 109 -0.38 24.41 11.57
C TYR A 109 0.56 24.72 10.40
N LYS A 110 0.26 25.77 9.67
CA LYS A 110 1.18 26.29 8.63
C LYS A 110 1.99 27.43 9.24
N PRO A 111 3.31 27.28 9.42
CA PRO A 111 4.14 28.33 10.02
C PRO A 111 4.15 29.64 9.23
N LEU A 112 4.51 30.71 9.91
CA LEU A 112 4.62 32.05 9.30
C LEU A 112 5.68 32.14 8.22
#